data_7227b304f6b08acaab79acd79683a1ee
#
_entry.id   7227b304f6b08acaab79acd79683a1ee
#
_cell.length_a   1.000
_cell.length_b   1.000
_cell.length_c   1.000
_cell.angle_alpha   90.00
_cell.angle_beta   90.00
_cell.angle_gamma   90.00
#
_symmetry.space_group_name_H-M   'P 1'
#
loop_
_entity.id
_entity.type
_entity.pdbx_description
1 polymer ?
#
loop_
_entity_poly.entity_id
_entity_poly.type
_entity_poly.pdbx_seq_one_letter_code
_entity_poly.pdbx_strand_id
1 'polypeptide(L)'
;MAAVVTRKDSGLRDERGQAFVLTVASMVVLLGMAALGIDIGGWYQAQRHDQAVADAAALAGAQALPDDPTQAASLAVDYAKRNGVTIDPSAVTISSSQGTNDTIKVAVQKPESTIFARMFGISTVQVGAKATARAGLPSAARYVAPIVVPITNPELSGCTPMPCTDPTQIFLADLHGPGSGDAAGSFALLDLIQGDNGSVGSGILSSWMATGLDADMPLGIYDAVPSTKYNSSDFQAALHLKVGDEVLFPVYQPPIIYSGSNAQFNIIGWVAFHIDAQATHGSSGALNGHFTAYQAEGLLASPNGGSAQDFGVKVVQLVE
;
A
#
# COMPACT_ATOMS: atom_id res chain seq x y z
N MET A 1 7.79 104.07 -21.35
CA MET A 1 8.44 102.96 -20.60
C MET A 1 7.63 101.71 -20.92
N ALA A 2 8.10 100.87 -21.81
CA ALA A 2 7.46 99.62 -22.17
C ALA A 2 8.28 98.46 -21.47
N ALA A 3 7.63 97.72 -20.61
CA ALA A 3 8.25 96.60 -19.94
C ALA A 3 8.17 95.41 -20.88
N VAL A 4 9.33 94.86 -21.27
CA VAL A 4 9.50 93.62 -22.00
C VAL A 4 9.37 92.49 -21.01
N VAL A 5 8.25 91.75 -21.10
CA VAL A 5 8.07 90.48 -20.38
C VAL A 5 8.77 89.41 -21.18
N THR A 6 9.94 89.00 -20.76
CA THR A 6 10.63 87.79 -21.25
C THR A 6 9.92 86.53 -20.71
N ARG A 7 9.17 85.85 -21.60
CA ARG A 7 8.56 84.57 -21.43
C ARG A 7 9.71 83.55 -21.39
N LYS A 8 9.98 83.00 -20.22
CA LYS A 8 10.94 81.90 -20.04
C LYS A 8 10.26 80.60 -20.58
N ASP A 9 10.60 80.27 -21.80
CA ASP A 9 10.23 78.95 -22.35
C ASP A 9 10.90 77.89 -21.51
N SER A 10 10.14 77.35 -20.57
CA SER A 10 10.50 76.09 -19.91
C SER A 10 10.46 75.00 -20.99
N GLY A 11 11.64 74.68 -21.52
CA GLY A 11 11.78 73.60 -22.49
C GLY A 11 11.17 72.36 -21.90
N LEU A 12 10.07 71.93 -22.46
CA LEU A 12 9.54 70.57 -22.33
C LEU A 12 10.60 69.66 -22.91
N ARG A 13 11.63 69.37 -22.07
CA ARG A 13 12.58 68.28 -22.35
C ARG A 13 11.78 67.05 -22.62
N ASP A 14 12.08 66.45 -23.73
CA ASP A 14 11.43 65.37 -24.40
C ASP A 14 11.14 64.17 -23.43
N GLU A 15 10.09 64.30 -22.60
CA GLU A 15 9.61 63.26 -21.68
C GLU A 15 9.16 61.99 -22.41
N ARG A 16 8.86 62.09 -23.71
CA ARG A 16 8.49 61.02 -24.58
C ARG A 16 9.66 60.04 -24.79
N GLY A 17 10.88 60.52 -24.93
CA GLY A 17 12.06 59.69 -25.08
C GLY A 17 12.36 58.91 -23.79
N GLN A 18 12.20 59.57 -22.63
CA GLN A 18 12.40 58.93 -21.31
C GLN A 18 11.34 57.86 -21.00
N ALA A 19 10.05 58.16 -21.34
CA ALA A 19 8.96 57.17 -21.19
C ALA A 19 9.20 55.91 -22.07
N PHE A 20 9.70 56.09 -23.29
CA PHE A 20 10.00 54.97 -24.20
C PHE A 20 11.10 54.07 -23.64
N VAL A 21 12.20 54.64 -23.11
CA VAL A 21 13.29 53.87 -22.51
C VAL A 21 12.81 53.09 -21.28
N LEU A 22 12.01 53.73 -20.42
CA LEU A 22 11.42 53.07 -19.25
C LEU A 22 10.47 51.92 -19.65
N THR A 23 9.66 52.14 -20.68
CA THR A 23 8.73 51.09 -21.19
C THR A 23 9.50 49.89 -21.72
N VAL A 24 10.55 50.11 -22.53
CA VAL A 24 11.39 49.04 -23.07
C VAL A 24 12.10 48.28 -21.94
N ALA A 25 12.68 49.01 -20.96
CA ALA A 25 13.32 48.41 -19.80
C ALA A 25 12.36 47.55 -18.98
N SER A 26 11.15 48.07 -18.72
CA SER A 26 10.10 47.34 -18.00
C SER A 26 9.67 46.08 -18.76
N MET A 27 9.52 46.18 -20.09
CA MET A 27 9.17 45.05 -20.93
C MET A 27 10.22 43.94 -20.89
N VAL A 28 11.53 44.26 -20.89
CA VAL A 28 12.62 43.32 -20.77
C VAL A 28 12.57 42.60 -19.42
N VAL A 29 12.32 43.36 -18.34
CA VAL A 29 12.19 42.75 -16.97
C VAL A 29 10.99 41.82 -16.90
N LEU A 30 9.84 42.22 -17.42
CA LEU A 30 8.64 41.36 -17.42
C LEU A 30 8.83 40.10 -18.27
N LEU A 31 9.45 40.21 -19.43
CA LEU A 31 9.78 39.04 -20.26
C LEU A 31 10.79 38.14 -19.57
N GLY A 32 11.78 38.69 -18.89
CA GLY A 32 12.73 37.93 -18.09
C GLY A 32 12.08 37.16 -16.94
N MET A 33 11.13 37.78 -16.22
CA MET A 33 10.34 37.10 -15.18
C MET A 33 9.47 36.00 -15.75
N ALA A 34 8.79 36.23 -16.88
CA ALA A 34 7.98 35.22 -17.54
C ALA A 34 8.83 34.03 -18.02
N ALA A 35 9.98 34.31 -18.60
CA ALA A 35 10.95 33.31 -19.05
C ALA A 35 11.43 32.42 -17.89
N LEU A 36 11.79 33.04 -16.75
CA LEU A 36 12.19 32.31 -15.52
C LEU A 36 11.03 31.46 -15.00
N GLY A 37 9.81 31.98 -15.02
CA GLY A 37 8.61 31.23 -14.62
C GLY A 37 8.39 29.96 -15.44
N ILE A 38 8.65 30.02 -16.75
CA ILE A 38 8.52 28.87 -17.66
C ILE A 38 9.58 27.79 -17.33
N ASP A 39 10.84 28.17 -17.17
CA ASP A 39 11.91 27.22 -16.84
C ASP A 39 11.68 26.55 -15.47
N ILE A 40 11.37 27.35 -14.42
CA ILE A 40 11.08 26.82 -13.09
C ILE A 40 9.84 25.92 -13.12
N GLY A 41 8.79 26.31 -13.83
CA GLY A 41 7.58 25.48 -14.00
C GLY A 41 7.89 24.15 -14.66
N GLY A 42 8.73 24.13 -15.68
CA GLY A 42 9.20 22.92 -16.35
C GLY A 42 9.98 21.98 -15.40
N TRP A 43 10.90 22.52 -14.63
CA TRP A 43 11.69 21.73 -13.66
C TRP A 43 10.81 21.18 -12.54
N TYR A 44 9.86 21.96 -12.05
CA TYR A 44 8.90 21.49 -11.05
C TYR A 44 8.04 20.33 -11.57
N GLN A 45 7.57 20.43 -12.82
CA GLN A 45 6.81 19.36 -13.45
C GLN A 45 7.67 18.09 -13.63
N ALA A 46 8.92 18.24 -14.07
CA ALA A 46 9.88 17.14 -14.20
C ALA A 46 10.12 16.47 -12.84
N GLN A 47 10.34 17.25 -11.79
CA GLN A 47 10.54 16.72 -10.44
C GLN A 47 9.34 15.91 -9.93
N ARG A 48 8.12 16.38 -10.18
CA ARG A 48 6.91 15.64 -9.80
C ARG A 48 6.77 14.33 -10.58
N HIS A 49 7.12 14.35 -11.86
CA HIS A 49 7.16 13.11 -12.66
C HIS A 49 8.21 12.14 -12.13
N ASP A 50 9.43 12.60 -11.88
CA ASP A 50 10.51 11.78 -11.34
C ASP A 50 10.16 11.21 -9.97
N GLN A 51 9.43 11.97 -9.12
CA GLN A 51 8.93 11.47 -7.83
C GLN A 51 7.94 10.32 -8.02
N ALA A 52 6.96 10.48 -8.93
CA ALA A 52 6.00 9.41 -9.21
C ALA A 52 6.68 8.14 -9.75
N VAL A 53 7.73 8.30 -10.57
CA VAL A 53 8.54 7.18 -11.08
C VAL A 53 9.31 6.52 -9.95
N ALA A 54 9.95 7.29 -9.06
CA ALA A 54 10.70 6.76 -7.93
C ALA A 54 9.77 5.99 -6.97
N ASP A 55 8.60 6.54 -6.67
CA ASP A 55 7.58 5.91 -5.82
C ASP A 55 7.10 4.57 -6.41
N ALA A 56 6.73 4.57 -7.70
CA ALA A 56 6.29 3.37 -8.38
C ALA A 56 7.39 2.29 -8.45
N ALA A 57 8.64 2.70 -8.71
CA ALA A 57 9.77 1.79 -8.77
C ALA A 57 10.11 1.21 -7.39
N ALA A 58 10.08 2.03 -6.34
CA ALA A 58 10.31 1.59 -4.97
C ALA A 58 9.25 0.61 -4.50
N LEU A 59 7.96 0.91 -4.74
CA LEU A 59 6.86 0.00 -4.41
C LEU A 59 6.95 -1.32 -5.17
N ALA A 60 7.26 -1.28 -6.48
CA ALA A 60 7.40 -2.48 -7.28
C ALA A 60 8.57 -3.36 -6.81
N GLY A 61 9.71 -2.75 -6.49
CA GLY A 61 10.86 -3.48 -5.96
C GLY A 61 10.59 -4.08 -4.58
N ALA A 62 9.90 -3.34 -3.69
CA ALA A 62 9.58 -3.80 -2.36
C ALA A 62 8.70 -5.07 -2.34
N GLN A 63 7.97 -5.37 -3.41
CA GLN A 63 7.16 -6.59 -3.51
C GLN A 63 7.97 -7.88 -3.42
N ALA A 64 9.21 -7.87 -3.87
CA ALA A 64 10.10 -9.04 -3.80
C ALA A 64 10.90 -9.10 -2.48
N LEU A 65 10.78 -8.10 -1.60
CA LEU A 65 11.47 -8.07 -0.32
C LEU A 65 10.67 -8.78 0.79
N PRO A 66 11.36 -9.34 1.77
CA PRO A 66 12.81 -9.50 1.92
C PRO A 66 13.36 -10.73 1.19
N ASP A 67 12.53 -11.51 0.50
CA ASP A 67 12.82 -12.86 0.03
C ASP A 67 13.85 -12.88 -1.12
N ASP A 68 13.73 -11.98 -2.08
CA ASP A 68 14.67 -11.87 -3.21
C ASP A 68 15.12 -10.43 -3.46
N PRO A 69 16.19 -9.98 -2.79
CA PRO A 69 16.75 -8.64 -3.00
C PRO A 69 17.23 -8.39 -4.43
N THR A 70 17.66 -9.42 -5.14
CA THR A 70 18.13 -9.29 -6.53
C THR A 70 16.96 -9.02 -7.47
N GLN A 71 15.88 -9.77 -7.30
CA GLN A 71 14.63 -9.53 -8.03
C GLN A 71 14.05 -8.16 -7.68
N ALA A 72 14.09 -7.74 -6.41
CA ALA A 72 13.64 -6.43 -5.98
C ALA A 72 14.34 -5.30 -6.73
N ALA A 73 15.65 -5.34 -6.84
CA ALA A 73 16.41 -4.36 -7.60
C ALA A 73 16.06 -4.38 -9.09
N SER A 74 15.90 -5.56 -9.68
CA SER A 74 15.51 -5.73 -11.08
C SER A 74 14.13 -5.16 -11.39
N LEU A 75 13.15 -5.44 -10.52
CA LEU A 75 11.79 -4.91 -10.63
C LEU A 75 11.78 -3.37 -10.55
N ALA A 76 12.53 -2.79 -9.62
CA ALA A 76 12.62 -1.35 -9.47
C ALA A 76 13.14 -0.68 -10.76
N VAL A 77 14.21 -1.22 -11.34
CA VAL A 77 14.78 -0.72 -12.62
C VAL A 77 13.80 -0.86 -13.78
N ASP A 78 13.12 -2.00 -13.89
CA ASP A 78 12.13 -2.26 -14.95
C ASP A 78 10.92 -1.32 -14.83
N TYR A 79 10.40 -1.11 -13.64
CA TYR A 79 9.29 -0.19 -13.42
C TYR A 79 9.66 1.28 -13.68
N ALA A 80 10.85 1.72 -13.29
CA ALA A 80 11.34 3.05 -13.66
C ALA A 80 11.38 3.21 -15.18
N LYS A 81 11.92 2.21 -15.90
CA LYS A 81 11.97 2.21 -17.35
C LYS A 81 10.59 2.23 -18.01
N ARG A 82 9.64 1.44 -17.52
CA ARG A 82 8.24 1.45 -18.01
C ARG A 82 7.56 2.81 -17.82
N ASN A 83 7.96 3.56 -16.79
CA ASN A 83 7.50 4.92 -16.53
C ASN A 83 8.34 6.01 -17.22
N GLY A 84 9.17 5.63 -18.21
CA GLY A 84 9.89 6.57 -19.08
C GLY A 84 11.22 7.08 -18.54
N VAL A 85 11.73 6.53 -17.43
CA VAL A 85 13.02 6.90 -16.85
C VAL A 85 13.93 5.68 -16.76
N THR A 86 15.11 5.79 -17.37
CA THR A 86 16.15 4.76 -17.20
C THR A 86 17.04 5.14 -16.03
N ILE A 87 17.10 4.27 -15.03
CA ILE A 87 17.99 4.41 -13.87
C ILE A 87 19.10 3.35 -13.94
N ASP A 88 20.26 3.69 -13.39
CA ASP A 88 21.34 2.73 -13.20
C ASP A 88 21.00 1.81 -12.01
N PRO A 89 21.34 0.51 -12.06
CA PRO A 89 21.12 -0.38 -10.92
C PRO A 89 21.74 0.11 -9.60
N SER A 90 22.81 0.88 -9.65
CA SER A 90 23.43 1.52 -8.46
C SER A 90 22.57 2.60 -7.81
N ALA A 91 21.54 3.09 -8.52
CA ALA A 91 20.54 4.02 -7.97
C ALA A 91 19.51 3.33 -7.08
N VAL A 92 19.52 2.00 -7.04
CA VAL A 92 18.68 1.17 -6.17
C VAL A 92 19.52 0.66 -5.01
N THR A 93 19.07 0.93 -3.79
CA THR A 93 19.75 0.49 -2.57
C THR A 93 18.79 -0.31 -1.71
N ILE A 94 19.20 -1.52 -1.33
CA ILE A 94 18.44 -2.36 -0.40
C ILE A 94 19.13 -2.30 0.96
N SER A 95 18.35 -2.17 2.01
CA SER A 95 18.82 -2.05 3.39
C SER A 95 17.90 -2.79 4.37
N SER A 96 18.38 -2.93 5.58
CA SER A 96 17.66 -3.55 6.69
C SER A 96 17.27 -2.47 7.69
N SER A 97 15.98 -2.22 7.89
CA SER A 97 15.50 -1.21 8.82
C SER A 97 14.84 -1.81 10.07
N GLN A 98 13.89 -2.70 9.91
CA GLN A 98 13.23 -3.45 10.99
C GLN A 98 13.43 -4.96 10.85
N GLY A 99 13.64 -5.43 9.64
CA GLY A 99 13.97 -6.79 9.27
C GLY A 99 15.11 -6.81 8.27
N THR A 100 15.68 -7.99 8.04
CA THR A 100 16.75 -8.19 7.06
C THR A 100 16.21 -7.90 5.65
N ASN A 101 16.89 -7.02 4.90
CA ASN A 101 16.53 -6.66 3.52
C ASN A 101 15.07 -6.24 3.32
N ASP A 102 14.50 -5.51 4.28
CA ASP A 102 13.10 -5.11 4.26
C ASP A 102 12.82 -3.79 3.55
N THR A 103 13.84 -3.05 3.19
CA THR A 103 13.73 -1.66 2.72
C THR A 103 14.46 -1.46 1.40
N ILE A 104 13.80 -0.85 0.44
CA ILE A 104 14.38 -0.46 -0.84
C ILE A 104 14.28 1.06 -1.02
N LYS A 105 15.38 1.66 -1.46
CA LYS A 105 15.44 3.07 -1.82
C LYS A 105 15.81 3.20 -3.29
N VAL A 106 15.04 3.98 -4.01
CA VAL A 106 15.25 4.28 -5.43
C VAL A 106 15.53 5.77 -5.58
N ALA A 107 16.59 6.11 -6.30
CA ALA A 107 16.94 7.48 -6.67
C ALA A 107 16.80 7.67 -8.18
N VAL A 108 16.04 8.68 -8.57
CA VAL A 108 15.91 9.11 -9.96
C VAL A 108 16.66 10.42 -10.11
N GLN A 109 17.54 10.52 -11.11
CA GLN A 109 18.21 11.78 -11.46
C GLN A 109 18.25 11.91 -12.97
N LYS A 110 17.84 13.06 -13.48
CA LYS A 110 17.80 13.34 -14.90
C LYS A 110 18.22 14.79 -15.20
N PRO A 111 19.06 15.03 -16.22
CA PRO A 111 19.30 16.38 -16.69
C PRO A 111 18.08 16.89 -17.48
N GLU A 112 17.46 17.94 -17.02
CA GLU A 112 16.38 18.63 -17.71
C GLU A 112 16.90 19.84 -18.49
N SER A 113 16.42 19.99 -19.72
CA SER A 113 16.82 21.10 -20.58
C SER A 113 16.18 22.40 -20.11
N THR A 114 16.92 23.48 -20.24
CA THR A 114 16.42 24.82 -20.00
C THR A 114 16.04 25.49 -21.33
N ILE A 115 15.03 26.32 -21.32
CA ILE A 115 14.60 27.09 -22.50
C ILE A 115 15.26 28.46 -22.48
N PHE A 116 15.03 29.24 -21.47
CA PHE A 116 15.49 30.62 -21.37
C PHE A 116 16.81 30.75 -20.59
N ALA A 117 17.05 29.91 -19.59
CA ALA A 117 18.30 29.93 -18.84
C ALA A 117 19.52 29.60 -19.71
N ARG A 118 19.31 28.94 -20.85
CA ARG A 118 20.35 28.68 -21.88
C ARG A 118 20.97 29.99 -22.39
N MET A 119 20.22 31.07 -22.47
CA MET A 119 20.77 32.38 -22.86
C MET A 119 21.84 32.91 -21.90
N PHE A 120 21.84 32.41 -20.66
CA PHE A 120 22.81 32.72 -19.62
C PHE A 120 23.88 31.63 -19.46
N GLY A 121 23.98 30.71 -20.42
CA GLY A 121 24.97 29.62 -20.41
C GLY A 121 24.57 28.38 -19.60
N ILE A 122 23.35 28.34 -19.03
CA ILE A 122 22.82 27.20 -18.29
C ILE A 122 21.96 26.37 -19.24
N SER A 123 22.53 25.32 -19.82
CA SER A 123 21.85 24.48 -20.81
C SER A 123 20.98 23.38 -20.18
N THR A 124 21.37 22.87 -19.01
CA THR A 124 20.68 21.80 -18.28
C THR A 124 20.73 22.04 -16.78
N VAL A 125 19.71 21.57 -16.07
CA VAL A 125 19.65 21.53 -14.60
C VAL A 125 19.39 20.08 -14.18
N GLN A 126 20.08 19.57 -13.17
CA GLN A 126 19.81 18.26 -12.61
C GLN A 126 18.54 18.30 -11.78
N VAL A 127 17.53 17.57 -12.22
CA VAL A 127 16.29 17.35 -11.46
C VAL A 127 16.29 15.92 -10.98
N GLY A 128 15.75 15.66 -9.82
CA GLY A 128 15.69 14.30 -9.31
C GLY A 128 14.74 14.16 -8.12
N ALA A 129 14.44 12.92 -7.82
CA ALA A 129 13.58 12.50 -6.75
C ALA A 129 14.11 11.22 -6.09
N LYS A 130 13.61 10.91 -4.91
CA LYS A 130 13.94 9.69 -4.19
C LYS A 130 12.69 9.15 -3.55
N ALA A 131 12.57 7.83 -3.53
CA ALA A 131 11.52 7.14 -2.82
C ALA A 131 12.11 6.00 -2.00
N THR A 132 11.51 5.73 -0.88
CA THR A 132 11.85 4.57 -0.04
C THR A 132 10.57 3.79 0.20
N ALA A 133 10.60 2.49 -0.06
CA ALA A 133 9.51 1.57 0.27
C ALA A 133 10.01 0.48 1.20
N ARG A 134 9.12 -0.01 2.05
CA ARG A 134 9.40 -1.10 2.96
C ARG A 134 8.35 -2.18 2.83
N ALA A 135 8.81 -3.43 2.79
CA ALA A 135 7.99 -4.61 2.96
C ALA A 135 8.12 -5.11 4.40
N GLY A 136 7.04 -5.53 5.00
CA GLY A 136 7.07 -6.05 6.35
C GLY A 136 5.74 -6.62 6.81
N LEU A 137 5.72 -7.09 8.04
CA LEU A 137 4.52 -7.66 8.63
C LEU A 137 3.46 -6.58 8.87
N PRO A 138 2.20 -6.89 8.66
CA PRO A 138 1.11 -5.96 8.93
C PRO A 138 0.89 -5.75 10.43
N SER A 139 0.47 -4.56 10.83
CA SER A 139 -0.17 -4.29 12.13
C SER A 139 -1.69 -4.32 12.02
N ALA A 140 -2.21 -4.12 10.82
CA ALA A 140 -3.60 -4.30 10.45
C ALA A 140 -3.69 -4.71 8.98
N ALA A 141 -4.70 -5.49 8.63
CA ALA A 141 -4.95 -5.94 7.27
C ALA A 141 -6.34 -5.49 6.80
N ARG A 142 -6.49 -5.32 5.49
CA ARG A 142 -7.77 -5.01 4.83
C ARG A 142 -8.26 -6.19 4.00
N TYR A 143 -9.51 -6.15 3.63
CA TYR A 143 -10.18 -7.18 2.83
C TYR A 143 -10.09 -8.57 3.45
N VAL A 144 -10.12 -8.62 4.79
CA VAL A 144 -10.12 -9.85 5.57
C VAL A 144 -11.50 -10.50 5.51
N ALA A 145 -11.52 -11.81 5.29
CA ALA A 145 -12.77 -12.59 5.34
C ALA A 145 -13.04 -13.13 6.75
N PRO A 146 -14.31 -13.39 7.11
CA PRO A 146 -14.72 -13.64 8.49
C PRO A 146 -14.54 -15.11 8.93
N ILE A 147 -13.51 -15.80 8.46
CA ILE A 147 -13.16 -17.19 8.86
C ILE A 147 -11.83 -17.17 9.57
N VAL A 148 -11.74 -17.69 10.79
CA VAL A 148 -10.49 -17.74 11.56
C VAL A 148 -9.82 -19.10 11.46
N VAL A 149 -8.49 -19.10 11.44
CA VAL A 149 -7.65 -20.30 11.39
C VAL A 149 -6.84 -20.38 12.68
N PRO A 150 -6.83 -21.53 13.39
CA PRO A 150 -5.98 -21.70 14.56
C PRO A 150 -4.52 -21.83 14.16
N ILE A 151 -3.61 -21.22 14.92
CA ILE A 151 -2.15 -21.39 14.71
C ILE A 151 -1.71 -22.86 14.83
N THR A 152 -2.47 -23.66 15.55
CA THR A 152 -2.20 -25.11 15.73
C THR A 152 -2.55 -25.95 14.51
N ASN A 153 -3.09 -25.32 13.46
CA ASN A 153 -3.35 -26.01 12.20
C ASN A 153 -2.05 -26.59 11.64
N PRO A 154 -2.00 -27.90 11.31
CA PRO A 154 -0.78 -28.55 10.83
C PRO A 154 -0.21 -27.94 9.57
N GLU A 155 -1.07 -27.54 8.63
CA GLU A 155 -0.66 -26.92 7.34
C GLU A 155 -0.17 -25.49 7.52
N LEU A 156 -0.55 -24.84 8.61
CA LEU A 156 -0.08 -23.49 8.93
C LEU A 156 1.26 -23.53 9.65
N SER A 157 1.49 -24.50 10.57
CA SER A 157 2.63 -24.55 11.46
C SER A 157 3.61 -25.71 11.18
N GLY A 158 3.29 -26.59 10.25
CA GLY A 158 4.05 -27.81 9.94
C GLY A 158 5.30 -27.61 9.09
N CYS A 159 5.56 -26.40 8.60
CA CYS A 159 6.69 -26.07 7.72
C CYS A 159 7.45 -24.82 8.16
N THR A 160 8.64 -24.65 7.60
CA THR A 160 9.47 -23.45 7.80
C THR A 160 10.05 -23.04 6.46
N PRO A 161 9.77 -21.80 5.96
CA PRO A 161 8.93 -20.78 6.60
C PRO A 161 7.43 -21.15 6.60
N MET A 162 6.67 -20.55 7.51
CA MET A 162 5.21 -20.62 7.52
C MET A 162 4.61 -19.61 6.52
N PRO A 163 3.44 -19.89 5.90
CA PRO A 163 2.69 -21.14 5.91
C PRO A 163 3.28 -22.18 4.96
N CYS A 164 2.77 -23.42 5.03
CA CYS A 164 3.04 -24.42 4.00
C CYS A 164 2.40 -23.98 2.68
N THR A 165 3.20 -23.64 1.69
CA THR A 165 2.71 -23.13 0.39
C THR A 165 2.73 -24.20 -0.70
N ASP A 166 2.87 -25.47 -0.35
CA ASP A 166 2.86 -26.58 -1.32
C ASP A 166 1.43 -26.79 -1.86
N PRO A 167 1.16 -26.48 -3.13
CA PRO A 167 -0.18 -26.61 -3.71
C PRO A 167 -0.63 -28.07 -3.84
N THR A 168 0.23 -29.03 -3.59
CA THR A 168 -0.13 -30.46 -3.57
C THR A 168 -0.69 -30.92 -2.22
N GLN A 169 -0.52 -30.11 -1.17
CA GLN A 169 -1.08 -30.37 0.15
C GLN A 169 -2.46 -29.68 0.24
N ILE A 170 -3.49 -30.47 0.02
CA ILE A 170 -4.87 -30.01 0.14
C ILE A 170 -5.22 -29.91 1.62
N PHE A 171 -5.54 -28.69 2.04
CA PHE A 171 -5.99 -28.40 3.38
C PHE A 171 -7.52 -28.54 3.48
N LEU A 172 -7.98 -29.41 4.35
CA LEU A 172 -9.36 -29.47 4.81
C LEU A 172 -9.45 -28.67 6.12
N ALA A 173 -9.88 -27.43 6.04
CA ALA A 173 -10.29 -26.72 7.25
C ALA A 173 -11.54 -27.41 7.79
N ASP A 174 -11.35 -28.39 8.65
CA ASP A 174 -12.45 -28.89 9.48
C ASP A 174 -12.74 -27.83 10.54
N LEU A 175 -13.69 -26.98 10.22
CA LEU A 175 -14.14 -25.90 11.08
C LEU A 175 -14.89 -26.45 12.32
N HIS A 176 -14.98 -27.79 12.48
CA HIS A 176 -15.74 -28.49 13.51
C HIS A 176 -14.99 -29.62 14.24
N GLY A 177 -13.70 -29.82 13.99
CA GLY A 177 -12.97 -30.97 14.53
C GLY A 177 -12.93 -31.01 16.06
N PRO A 178 -13.13 -32.20 16.69
CA PRO A 178 -12.86 -32.38 18.12
C PRO A 178 -11.33 -32.26 18.31
N GLY A 179 -10.89 -31.18 18.89
CA GLY A 179 -9.48 -30.86 19.12
C GLY A 179 -9.07 -29.47 18.66
N SER A 180 -9.90 -28.78 17.91
CA SER A 180 -9.68 -27.37 17.53
C SER A 180 -9.74 -26.41 18.72
N GLY A 181 -10.14 -26.89 19.90
CA GLY A 181 -10.36 -26.05 21.09
C GLY A 181 -11.63 -25.20 20.96
N ASP A 182 -12.48 -25.53 20.00
CA ASP A 182 -13.67 -24.76 19.68
C ASP A 182 -14.67 -24.76 20.81
N ALA A 183 -15.10 -23.58 21.18
CA ALA A 183 -16.24 -23.42 22.05
C ALA A 183 -17.46 -24.02 21.37
N ALA A 184 -18.17 -24.91 22.07
CA ALA A 184 -19.41 -25.51 21.57
C ALA A 184 -20.35 -24.42 21.03
N GLY A 185 -20.62 -24.43 19.72
CA GLY A 185 -21.50 -23.46 19.05
C GLY A 185 -20.81 -22.30 18.35
N SER A 186 -19.48 -22.15 18.41
CA SER A 186 -18.72 -21.19 17.61
C SER A 186 -18.11 -21.91 16.39
N PHE A 187 -18.35 -21.38 15.23
CA PHE A 187 -17.95 -21.99 13.98
C PHE A 187 -16.86 -21.20 13.31
N ALA A 188 -15.70 -21.03 13.88
CA ALA A 188 -14.60 -20.32 13.25
C ALA A 188 -15.00 -19.04 12.47
N LEU A 189 -16.19 -18.50 12.74
CA LEU A 189 -16.66 -17.23 12.17
C LEU A 189 -16.41 -16.10 13.16
N LEU A 190 -15.93 -14.99 12.61
CA LEU A 190 -15.51 -13.83 13.37
C LEU A 190 -16.36 -12.62 13.02
N ASP A 191 -16.72 -11.85 14.05
CA ASP A 191 -17.10 -10.47 13.88
C ASP A 191 -15.83 -9.64 13.63
N LEU A 192 -15.68 -9.13 12.42
CA LEU A 192 -14.48 -8.39 12.02
C LEU A 192 -14.43 -6.96 12.60
N ILE A 193 -15.49 -6.53 13.30
CA ILE A 193 -15.57 -5.24 13.96
C ILE A 193 -15.48 -5.43 15.47
N GLN A 194 -14.49 -4.83 16.09
CA GLN A 194 -14.31 -4.93 17.55
C GLN A 194 -15.46 -4.23 18.30
N GLY A 195 -15.99 -4.90 19.31
CA GLY A 195 -16.93 -4.30 20.25
C GLY A 195 -18.41 -4.44 19.90
N ASP A 196 -18.77 -5.15 18.84
CA ASP A 196 -20.16 -5.39 18.42
C ASP A 196 -20.81 -6.62 19.07
N ASN A 197 -20.13 -7.27 20.01
CA ASN A 197 -20.59 -8.46 20.75
C ASN A 197 -21.06 -9.63 19.85
N GLY A 198 -20.44 -9.82 18.67
CA GLY A 198 -20.77 -10.91 17.75
C GLY A 198 -22.17 -10.82 17.13
N SER A 199 -22.82 -9.67 17.19
CA SER A 199 -24.20 -9.47 16.73
C SER A 199 -24.33 -9.19 15.23
N VAL A 200 -23.40 -9.66 14.42
CA VAL A 200 -23.36 -9.41 12.98
C VAL A 200 -24.46 -10.19 12.24
N GLY A 201 -25.17 -9.52 11.35
CA GLY A 201 -26.17 -10.12 10.48
C GLY A 201 -25.56 -11.03 9.40
N SER A 202 -26.29 -12.05 8.93
CA SER A 202 -25.82 -12.95 7.87
C SER A 202 -25.46 -12.20 6.58
N GLY A 203 -26.19 -11.15 6.23
CA GLY A 203 -25.88 -10.32 5.05
C GLY A 203 -24.55 -9.58 5.13
N ILE A 204 -24.17 -9.11 6.32
CA ILE A 204 -22.86 -8.46 6.54
C ILE A 204 -21.74 -9.49 6.44
N LEU A 205 -21.91 -10.66 7.07
CA LEU A 205 -20.94 -11.75 6.97
C LEU A 205 -20.75 -12.22 5.53
N SER A 206 -21.85 -12.34 4.77
CA SER A 206 -21.81 -12.71 3.35
C SER A 206 -21.08 -11.65 2.52
N SER A 207 -21.27 -10.37 2.82
CA SER A 207 -20.54 -9.27 2.19
C SER A 207 -19.04 -9.36 2.50
N TRP A 208 -18.65 -9.59 3.76
CA TRP A 208 -17.24 -9.76 4.13
C TRP A 208 -16.62 -11.01 3.52
N MET A 209 -17.40 -12.07 3.33
CA MET A 209 -16.91 -13.25 2.61
C MET A 209 -16.71 -12.98 1.12
N ALA A 210 -17.61 -12.21 0.51
CA ALA A 210 -17.55 -11.90 -0.91
C ALA A 210 -16.46 -10.88 -1.28
N THR A 211 -16.25 -9.86 -0.46
CA THR A 211 -15.36 -8.72 -0.80
C THR A 211 -14.26 -8.45 0.23
N GLY A 212 -14.30 -9.12 1.38
CA GLY A 212 -13.49 -8.77 2.54
C GLY A 212 -14.03 -7.55 3.30
N LEU A 213 -13.48 -7.29 4.48
CA LEU A 213 -13.75 -6.08 5.26
C LEU A 213 -13.00 -4.89 4.63
N ASP A 214 -13.72 -3.91 4.11
CA ASP A 214 -13.12 -2.67 3.57
C ASP A 214 -12.81 -1.68 4.71
N ALA A 215 -12.01 -2.14 5.68
CA ALA A 215 -11.47 -1.33 6.77
C ALA A 215 -10.21 -2.01 7.31
N ASP A 216 -9.37 -1.24 8.00
CA ASP A 216 -8.20 -1.79 8.67
C ASP A 216 -8.63 -2.62 9.88
N MET A 217 -8.34 -3.92 9.84
CA MET A 217 -8.55 -4.85 10.95
C MET A 217 -7.24 -4.96 11.74
N PRO A 218 -7.10 -4.35 12.93
CA PRO A 218 -5.91 -4.48 13.76
C PRO A 218 -5.82 -5.85 14.44
N LEU A 219 -4.65 -6.17 14.98
CA LEU A 219 -4.49 -7.30 15.91
C LEU A 219 -5.30 -7.07 17.19
N GLY A 220 -5.77 -8.15 17.79
CA GLY A 220 -6.51 -8.04 19.05
C GLY A 220 -7.55 -9.11 19.25
N ILE A 221 -8.46 -8.86 20.20
CA ILE A 221 -9.53 -9.77 20.57
C ILE A 221 -10.79 -9.41 19.80
N TYR A 222 -11.41 -10.42 19.21
CA TYR A 222 -12.61 -10.32 18.39
C TYR A 222 -13.66 -11.34 18.83
N ASP A 223 -14.92 -10.98 18.69
CA ASP A 223 -16.04 -11.82 19.09
C ASP A 223 -16.33 -12.89 18.02
N ALA A 224 -16.66 -14.09 18.46
CA ALA A 224 -17.14 -15.14 17.59
C ALA A 224 -18.56 -14.89 17.11
N VAL A 225 -18.86 -15.33 15.90
CA VAL A 225 -20.21 -15.32 15.36
C VAL A 225 -20.82 -16.72 15.45
N PRO A 226 -22.12 -16.86 15.81
CA PRO A 226 -22.77 -18.16 15.93
C PRO A 226 -22.69 -19.00 14.64
N SER A 227 -22.40 -20.29 14.80
CA SER A 227 -22.22 -21.27 13.73
C SER A 227 -23.39 -21.39 12.74
N THR A 228 -24.61 -21.09 13.20
CA THR A 228 -25.80 -21.16 12.34
C THR A 228 -25.72 -20.23 11.13
N LYS A 229 -24.92 -19.18 11.19
CA LYS A 229 -24.75 -18.22 10.08
C LYS A 229 -23.87 -18.74 8.96
N TYR A 230 -22.97 -19.68 9.22
CA TYR A 230 -22.17 -20.34 8.18
C TYR A 230 -23.07 -21.05 7.16
N ASN A 231 -24.10 -21.74 7.64
CA ASN A 231 -25.03 -22.49 6.78
C ASN A 231 -26.11 -21.62 6.12
N SER A 232 -26.07 -20.31 6.28
CA SER A 232 -27.00 -19.43 5.56
C SER A 232 -26.74 -19.49 4.06
N SER A 233 -27.82 -19.46 3.26
CA SER A 233 -27.73 -19.49 1.79
C SER A 233 -26.84 -18.39 1.22
N ASP A 234 -26.90 -17.21 1.81
CA ASP A 234 -26.16 -16.03 1.36
C ASP A 234 -24.67 -16.18 1.61
N PHE A 235 -24.28 -16.70 2.79
CA PHE A 235 -22.88 -16.94 3.13
C PHE A 235 -22.28 -18.05 2.25
N GLN A 236 -23.02 -19.14 2.04
CA GLN A 236 -22.58 -20.23 1.17
C GLN A 236 -22.43 -19.77 -0.29
N ALA A 237 -23.34 -18.92 -0.78
CA ALA A 237 -23.24 -18.35 -2.11
C ALA A 237 -22.00 -17.43 -2.24
N ALA A 238 -21.74 -16.60 -1.23
CA ALA A 238 -20.55 -15.74 -1.20
C ALA A 238 -19.24 -16.57 -1.18
N LEU A 239 -19.21 -17.63 -0.37
CA LEU A 239 -18.08 -18.55 -0.31
C LEU A 239 -17.84 -19.26 -1.65
N HIS A 240 -18.91 -19.69 -2.30
CA HIS A 240 -18.82 -20.34 -3.62
C HIS A 240 -18.23 -19.43 -4.70
N LEU A 241 -18.50 -18.12 -4.62
CA LEU A 241 -17.93 -17.14 -5.55
C LEU A 241 -16.42 -16.95 -5.36
N LYS A 242 -15.87 -17.39 -4.22
CA LYS A 242 -14.44 -17.31 -3.90
C LYS A 242 -13.64 -18.55 -4.29
N VAL A 243 -14.26 -19.56 -4.87
CA VAL A 243 -13.56 -20.73 -5.41
C VAL A 243 -12.66 -20.27 -6.57
N GLY A 244 -11.36 -20.55 -6.45
CA GLY A 244 -10.33 -20.09 -7.39
C GLY A 244 -9.65 -18.78 -7.03
N ASP A 245 -10.07 -18.13 -5.92
CA ASP A 245 -9.46 -16.90 -5.43
C ASP A 245 -8.62 -17.15 -4.18
N GLU A 246 -7.65 -16.26 -3.92
CA GLU A 246 -6.99 -16.12 -2.63
C GLU A 246 -7.85 -15.28 -1.70
N VAL A 247 -8.04 -15.77 -0.48
CA VAL A 247 -8.81 -15.09 0.56
C VAL A 247 -7.95 -14.94 1.81
N LEU A 248 -7.98 -13.77 2.41
CA LEU A 248 -7.21 -13.45 3.61
C LEU A 248 -8.01 -13.82 4.87
N PHE A 249 -7.49 -14.74 5.66
CA PHE A 249 -8.09 -15.19 6.91
C PHE A 249 -7.30 -14.73 8.13
N PRO A 250 -7.95 -14.31 9.22
CA PRO A 250 -7.28 -14.05 10.49
C PRO A 250 -6.82 -15.34 11.15
N VAL A 251 -5.65 -15.30 11.76
CA VAL A 251 -5.06 -16.41 12.52
C VAL A 251 -5.17 -16.09 13.99
N TYR A 252 -5.70 -17.05 14.77
CA TYR A 252 -5.83 -16.89 16.21
C TYR A 252 -4.95 -17.84 17.01
N GLN A 253 -4.61 -17.41 18.22
CA GLN A 253 -3.87 -18.22 19.17
C GLN A 253 -4.82 -18.83 20.20
N PRO A 254 -4.90 -20.18 20.32
CA PRO A 254 -5.61 -20.83 21.41
C PRO A 254 -4.97 -20.52 22.78
N PRO A 255 -5.73 -20.60 23.92
CA PRO A 255 -7.10 -21.02 23.99
C PRO A 255 -8.10 -19.91 23.61
N ILE A 256 -9.29 -20.33 23.20
CA ILE A 256 -10.41 -19.42 23.00
C ILE A 256 -10.80 -18.83 24.38
N ILE A 257 -10.99 -17.52 24.40
CA ILE A 257 -11.43 -16.80 25.59
C ILE A 257 -12.96 -16.95 25.66
N TYR A 258 -13.47 -17.42 26.77
CA TYR A 258 -14.89 -17.73 26.97
C TYR A 258 -15.41 -18.89 26.09
N SER A 259 -16.67 -19.24 26.23
CA SER A 259 -17.29 -20.35 25.50
C SER A 259 -18.74 -20.03 25.09
N GLY A 260 -19.26 -20.75 24.11
CA GLY A 260 -20.61 -20.56 23.60
C GLY A 260 -20.76 -19.30 22.76
N SER A 261 -21.86 -18.59 22.94
CA SER A 261 -22.17 -17.35 22.17
C SER A 261 -21.27 -16.16 22.49
N ASN A 262 -20.45 -16.24 23.53
CA ASN A 262 -19.53 -15.20 23.98
C ASN A 262 -18.07 -15.58 23.73
N ALA A 263 -17.81 -16.54 22.85
CA ALA A 263 -16.45 -16.92 22.50
C ALA A 263 -15.69 -15.76 21.84
N GLN A 264 -14.42 -15.61 22.19
CA GLN A 264 -13.53 -14.59 21.66
C GLN A 264 -12.22 -15.20 21.17
N PHE A 265 -11.72 -14.66 20.07
CA PHE A 265 -10.47 -15.09 19.44
C PHE A 265 -9.40 -14.00 19.55
N ASN A 266 -8.23 -14.36 20.03
CA ASN A 266 -7.07 -13.47 20.03
C ASN A 266 -6.36 -13.58 18.68
N ILE A 267 -6.56 -12.59 17.82
CA ILE A 267 -5.96 -12.56 16.48
C ILE A 267 -4.53 -12.08 16.57
N ILE A 268 -3.61 -12.92 16.05
CA ILE A 268 -2.16 -12.71 16.09
C ILE A 268 -1.54 -12.47 14.72
N GLY A 269 -2.31 -12.60 13.64
CA GLY A 269 -1.87 -12.38 12.27
C GLY A 269 -2.90 -12.78 11.25
N TRP A 270 -2.47 -12.83 10.01
CA TRP A 270 -3.31 -13.20 8.86
C TRP A 270 -2.58 -14.17 7.97
N VAL A 271 -3.34 -15.03 7.29
CA VAL A 271 -2.84 -15.98 6.31
C VAL A 271 -3.71 -15.92 5.07
N ALA A 272 -3.11 -16.03 3.89
CA ALA A 272 -3.86 -16.16 2.66
C ALA A 272 -4.08 -17.64 2.32
N PHE A 273 -5.26 -17.92 1.85
CA PHE A 273 -5.70 -19.28 1.49
C PHE A 273 -6.33 -19.27 0.10
N HIS A 274 -5.79 -20.08 -0.80
CA HIS A 274 -6.38 -20.33 -2.11
C HIS A 274 -7.47 -21.37 -1.97
N ILE A 275 -8.68 -21.04 -2.36
CA ILE A 275 -9.84 -21.95 -2.26
C ILE A 275 -9.93 -22.77 -3.54
N ASP A 276 -9.52 -24.05 -3.50
CA ASP A 276 -9.59 -24.95 -4.67
C ASP A 276 -11.01 -25.46 -4.90
N ALA A 277 -11.71 -25.79 -3.81
CA ALA A 277 -13.09 -26.26 -3.89
C ALA A 277 -13.84 -25.98 -2.59
N GLN A 278 -15.14 -25.74 -2.71
CA GLN A 278 -16.03 -25.70 -1.57
C GLN A 278 -16.52 -27.13 -1.25
N ALA A 279 -16.39 -27.53 0.01
CA ALA A 279 -17.03 -28.77 0.44
C ALA A 279 -18.54 -28.66 0.37
N THR A 280 -19.16 -29.70 -0.11
CA THR A 280 -20.62 -29.81 -0.21
C THR A 280 -21.26 -29.64 1.18
N HIS A 281 -22.42 -29.00 1.20
CA HIS A 281 -23.27 -28.79 2.37
C HIS A 281 -23.28 -29.98 3.32
N GLY A 282 -22.74 -29.79 4.49
CA GLY A 282 -22.73 -30.78 5.56
C GLY A 282 -22.38 -30.10 6.88
N SER A 283 -22.69 -30.75 7.99
CA SER A 283 -22.43 -30.24 9.34
C SER A 283 -20.96 -30.07 9.72
N SER A 284 -20.05 -30.39 8.81
CA SER A 284 -18.60 -30.27 8.93
C SER A 284 -18.02 -29.30 7.91
N GLY A 285 -18.42 -28.05 7.90
CA GLY A 285 -17.93 -27.07 6.91
C GLY A 285 -16.42 -27.19 6.68
N ALA A 286 -16.01 -27.72 5.53
CA ALA A 286 -14.63 -27.88 5.13
C ALA A 286 -14.33 -27.02 3.91
N LEU A 287 -13.19 -26.36 3.90
CA LEU A 287 -12.61 -25.68 2.74
C LEU A 287 -11.45 -26.52 2.22
N ASN A 288 -11.46 -26.78 0.91
CA ASN A 288 -10.34 -27.40 0.23
C ASN A 288 -9.48 -26.33 -0.40
N GLY A 289 -8.19 -26.39 -0.18
CA GLY A 289 -7.27 -25.42 -0.74
C GLY A 289 -5.88 -25.52 -0.11
N HIS A 290 -5.09 -24.51 -0.31
CA HIS A 290 -3.73 -24.44 0.22
C HIS A 290 -3.41 -23.00 0.64
N PHE A 291 -2.50 -22.87 1.58
CA PHE A 291 -2.00 -21.55 1.98
C PHE A 291 -1.01 -20.99 0.95
N THR A 292 -1.05 -19.68 0.78
CA THR A 292 -0.19 -18.96 -0.17
C THR A 292 0.53 -17.80 0.50
N ALA A 293 1.68 -17.41 -0.04
CA ALA A 293 2.27 -16.12 0.29
C ALA A 293 1.47 -15.00 -0.37
N TYR A 294 1.20 -13.93 0.36
CA TYR A 294 0.27 -12.90 -0.09
C TYR A 294 0.74 -11.50 0.28
N GLN A 295 0.54 -10.57 -0.63
CA GLN A 295 0.72 -9.15 -0.36
C GLN A 295 -0.63 -8.50 -0.07
N ALA A 296 -0.87 -8.22 1.19
CA ALA A 296 -2.12 -7.62 1.65
C ALA A 296 -2.08 -6.09 1.56
N GLU A 297 -3.25 -5.50 1.42
CA GLU A 297 -3.46 -4.10 1.78
C GLU A 297 -3.62 -3.98 3.30
N GLY A 298 -3.10 -2.90 3.88
CA GLY A 298 -3.18 -2.68 5.32
C GLY A 298 -2.11 -1.73 5.83
N LEU A 299 -1.92 -1.72 7.14
CA LEU A 299 -0.94 -0.88 7.82
C LEU A 299 0.32 -1.69 8.14
N LEU A 300 1.47 -1.17 7.73
CA LEU A 300 2.76 -1.74 8.06
C LEU A 300 3.03 -1.59 9.57
N ALA A 301 3.62 -2.61 10.19
CA ALA A 301 4.00 -2.54 11.58
C ALA A 301 5.03 -1.44 11.84
N SER A 302 4.81 -0.67 12.91
CA SER A 302 5.76 0.33 13.40
C SER A 302 6.87 -0.35 14.21
N PRO A 303 8.08 0.23 14.31
CA PRO A 303 9.17 -0.31 15.12
C PRO A 303 8.81 -0.59 16.58
N ASN A 304 7.89 0.21 17.13
CA ASN A 304 7.44 0.14 18.52
C ASN A 304 5.98 -0.36 18.66
N GLY A 305 5.35 -0.76 17.56
CA GLY A 305 3.98 -1.27 17.54
C GLY A 305 3.94 -2.79 17.50
N GLY A 306 2.80 -3.36 17.85
CA GLY A 306 2.54 -4.79 17.66
C GLY A 306 2.63 -5.13 16.18
N SER A 307 3.36 -6.19 15.85
CA SER A 307 3.39 -6.78 14.52
C SER A 307 2.65 -8.12 14.53
N ALA A 308 2.04 -8.46 13.41
CA ALA A 308 1.54 -9.81 13.20
C ALA A 308 2.67 -10.82 13.35
N GLN A 309 2.33 -12.06 13.70
CA GLN A 309 3.20 -13.19 13.46
C GLN A 309 3.27 -13.43 11.94
N ASP A 310 4.44 -13.89 11.47
CA ASP A 310 4.64 -14.14 10.03
C ASP A 310 3.96 -15.45 9.62
N PHE A 311 2.93 -15.30 8.78
CA PHE A 311 2.22 -16.39 8.11
C PHE A 311 2.24 -16.18 6.58
N GLY A 312 3.32 -15.58 6.06
CA GLY A 312 3.48 -15.31 4.62
C GLY A 312 2.69 -14.11 4.10
N VAL A 313 2.07 -13.34 4.98
CA VAL A 313 1.35 -12.11 4.59
C VAL A 313 2.23 -10.90 4.87
N LYS A 314 2.47 -10.11 3.83
CA LYS A 314 3.30 -8.90 3.88
C LYS A 314 2.50 -7.70 3.40
N VAL A 315 2.87 -6.53 3.89
CA VAL A 315 2.38 -5.22 3.44
C VAL A 315 3.56 -4.43 2.92
N VAL A 316 3.36 -3.73 1.81
CA VAL A 316 4.36 -2.84 1.21
C VAL A 316 3.85 -1.40 1.29
N GLN A 317 4.67 -0.50 1.81
CA GLN A 317 4.35 0.92 1.92
C GLN A 317 5.54 1.80 1.58
N LEU A 318 5.27 2.98 1.02
CA LEU A 318 6.24 4.06 0.98
C LEU A 318 6.50 4.54 2.41
N VAL A 319 7.78 4.70 2.72
CA VAL A 319 8.26 5.26 4.00
C VAL A 319 9.18 6.43 3.70
N GLU A 320 9.09 7.48 4.48
CA GLU A 320 9.95 8.65 4.31
C GLU A 320 11.38 8.38 4.82
#